data_f80068198a6b74fc4764a5a7d4e51b1a
#
_entry.id   f80068198a6b74fc4764a5a7d4e51b1a
#
_cell.length_a   1.000
_cell.length_b   1.000
_cell.length_c   1.000
_cell.angle_alpha   90.00
_cell.angle_beta   90.00
_cell.angle_gamma   90.00
#
_symmetry.space_group_name_H-M   'P 1'
#
loop_
_entity.id
_entity.type
_entity.pdbx_description
1 polymer ?
#
loop_
_entity_poly.entity_id
_entity_poly.type
_entity_poly.pdbx_seq_one_letter_code
_entity_poly.pdbx_strand_id
1 'polypeptide(L)'
;VGGNAYYQTGIYTNVLTNSVGCDSVISLDLRVVSPTNLVYDICPGDSIQVGSNVYYSAGLYVDSLVAANGCDSVINTQINTYSQYNSIYGGILDNTVGGGGYYTGDQHLILDCYVPTEIVSATVYSDGNTIYEFELRDNNGNTLADTIYALVDGANLVTLNFEMPAGTDFELGVSPASNFGGLYRNNAGVSFPYDFGNLASITQSSAQQFGDYYYFFYNIEMRASSAPA
;
A
#
# COMPACT_ATOMS: atom_id res chain seq x y z
N VAL A 1 -23.06 -20.13 -43.49
CA VAL A 1 -23.34 -21.06 -44.60
C VAL A 1 -24.77 -20.79 -45.06
N GLY A 2 -24.97 -20.57 -46.37
CA GLY A 2 -26.28 -20.28 -46.90
C GLY A 2 -26.98 -19.01 -46.40
N GLY A 3 -26.21 -17.98 -45.98
CA GLY A 3 -26.76 -16.73 -45.45
C GLY A 3 -27.09 -16.76 -43.93
N ASN A 4 -26.92 -17.90 -43.27
CA ASN A 4 -27.14 -18.00 -41.81
C ASN A 4 -25.84 -17.76 -41.03
N ALA A 5 -25.95 -17.06 -39.89
CA ALA A 5 -24.89 -16.86 -38.90
C ALA A 5 -25.04 -17.89 -37.77
N TYR A 6 -23.91 -18.48 -37.37
CA TYR A 6 -23.86 -19.49 -36.29
C TYR A 6 -22.87 -19.02 -35.19
N TYR A 7 -23.29 -19.17 -33.91
CA TYR A 7 -22.54 -18.65 -32.75
C TYR A 7 -22.18 -19.73 -31.73
N GLN A 8 -22.49 -20.99 -32.00
CA GLN A 8 -22.23 -22.11 -31.10
C GLN A 8 -21.45 -23.20 -31.83
N THR A 9 -20.63 -23.93 -31.09
CA THR A 9 -19.93 -25.12 -31.60
C THR A 9 -20.94 -26.15 -32.10
N GLY A 10 -20.71 -26.66 -33.32
CA GLY A 10 -21.59 -27.68 -33.89
C GLY A 10 -21.33 -27.90 -35.38
N ILE A 11 -21.94 -28.95 -35.93
CA ILE A 11 -21.94 -29.24 -37.38
C ILE A 11 -23.25 -28.72 -37.94
N TYR A 12 -23.13 -27.80 -38.87
CA TYR A 12 -24.26 -27.15 -39.54
C TYR A 12 -24.29 -27.57 -41.01
N THR A 13 -25.40 -28.05 -41.46
CA THR A 13 -25.62 -28.44 -42.86
C THR A 13 -26.59 -27.50 -43.53
N ASN A 14 -26.29 -27.13 -44.79
CA ASN A 14 -27.20 -26.34 -45.62
C ASN A 14 -27.29 -26.97 -47.00
N VAL A 15 -28.47 -27.00 -47.55
CA VAL A 15 -28.70 -27.48 -48.92
C VAL A 15 -28.89 -26.30 -49.85
N LEU A 16 -28.08 -26.24 -50.85
CA LEU A 16 -28.16 -25.22 -51.90
C LEU A 16 -28.62 -25.90 -53.19
N THR A 17 -29.74 -25.47 -53.71
CA THR A 17 -30.27 -25.94 -54.98
C THR A 17 -29.74 -25.09 -56.12
N ASN A 18 -29.12 -25.71 -57.12
CA ASN A 18 -28.64 -24.97 -58.29
C ASN A 18 -29.76 -24.72 -59.33
N SER A 19 -29.47 -23.96 -60.34
CA SER A 19 -30.43 -23.57 -61.40
C SER A 19 -30.93 -24.72 -62.23
N VAL A 20 -30.32 -25.91 -62.15
CA VAL A 20 -30.75 -27.15 -62.87
C VAL A 20 -31.39 -28.21 -61.96
N GLY A 21 -31.68 -27.85 -60.68
CA GLY A 21 -32.39 -28.67 -59.73
C GLY A 21 -31.55 -29.73 -58.98
N CYS A 22 -30.21 -29.66 -59.09
CA CYS A 22 -29.32 -30.52 -58.32
C CYS A 22 -28.99 -29.87 -56.98
N ASP A 23 -29.17 -30.59 -55.88
CA ASP A 23 -28.85 -30.11 -54.53
C ASP A 23 -27.37 -30.31 -54.20
N SER A 24 -26.76 -29.28 -53.61
CA SER A 24 -25.43 -29.34 -53.03
C SER A 24 -25.54 -29.20 -51.53
N VAL A 25 -25.02 -30.16 -50.78
CA VAL A 25 -24.97 -30.11 -49.31
C VAL A 25 -23.64 -29.53 -48.90
N ILE A 26 -23.71 -28.39 -48.16
CA ILE A 26 -22.55 -27.79 -47.52
C ILE A 26 -22.60 -28.14 -46.03
N SER A 27 -21.54 -28.73 -45.51
CA SER A 27 -21.37 -28.98 -44.07
C SER A 27 -20.32 -28.04 -43.52
N LEU A 28 -20.66 -27.30 -42.45
CA LEU A 28 -19.76 -26.45 -41.66
C LEU A 28 -19.55 -27.11 -40.30
N ASP A 29 -18.35 -27.53 -40.00
CA ASP A 29 -17.92 -27.87 -38.63
C ASP A 29 -17.39 -26.60 -37.96
N LEU A 30 -18.18 -26.05 -37.05
CA LEU A 30 -17.87 -24.82 -36.32
C LEU A 30 -17.45 -25.16 -34.90
N ARG A 31 -16.26 -24.71 -34.52
CA ARG A 31 -15.80 -24.74 -33.12
C ARG A 31 -15.70 -23.33 -32.60
N VAL A 32 -16.51 -23.00 -31.60
CA VAL A 32 -16.43 -21.75 -30.85
C VAL A 32 -15.61 -21.97 -29.60
N VAL A 33 -14.56 -21.18 -29.42
CA VAL A 33 -13.70 -21.20 -28.23
C VAL A 33 -14.06 -20.04 -27.31
N SER A 34 -14.13 -20.32 -26.02
CA SER A 34 -14.35 -19.27 -25.00
C SER A 34 -13.01 -18.70 -24.53
N PRO A 35 -12.97 -17.43 -24.13
CA PRO A 35 -11.78 -16.83 -23.51
C PRO A 35 -11.36 -17.61 -22.27
N THR A 36 -10.07 -17.70 -22.04
CA THR A 36 -9.50 -18.19 -20.78
C THR A 36 -9.36 -17.01 -19.82
N ASN A 37 -9.89 -17.15 -18.60
CA ASN A 37 -9.76 -16.14 -17.56
C ASN A 37 -8.72 -16.61 -16.55
N LEU A 38 -7.72 -15.78 -16.29
CA LEU A 38 -6.64 -15.99 -15.33
C LEU A 38 -6.70 -14.89 -14.28
N VAL A 39 -6.42 -15.24 -13.03
CA VAL A 39 -6.27 -14.26 -11.93
C VAL A 39 -4.94 -14.54 -11.25
N TYR A 40 -4.15 -13.50 -11.09
CA TYR A 40 -2.86 -13.56 -10.41
C TYR A 40 -2.80 -12.49 -9.34
N ASP A 41 -2.23 -12.87 -8.20
CA ASP A 41 -1.85 -11.99 -7.13
C ASP A 41 -0.34 -11.89 -7.11
N ILE A 42 0.21 -10.70 -7.30
CA ILE A 42 1.66 -10.47 -7.36
C ILE A 42 2.11 -9.49 -6.29
N CYS A 43 3.36 -9.63 -5.82
CA CYS A 43 4.00 -8.64 -4.96
C CYS A 43 4.54 -7.47 -5.78
N PRO A 44 4.67 -6.26 -5.21
CA PRO A 44 5.34 -5.15 -5.87
C PRO A 44 6.76 -5.55 -6.33
N GLY A 45 7.07 -5.26 -7.59
CA GLY A 45 8.32 -5.65 -8.23
C GLY A 45 8.28 -7.01 -8.96
N ASP A 46 7.26 -7.83 -8.70
CA ASP A 46 7.05 -9.06 -9.46
C ASP A 46 6.41 -8.78 -10.84
N SER A 47 6.47 -9.78 -11.69
CA SER A 47 5.84 -9.71 -13.02
C SER A 47 5.20 -11.02 -13.40
N ILE A 48 4.18 -10.96 -14.27
CA ILE A 48 3.53 -12.10 -14.88
C ILE A 48 3.73 -12.04 -16.39
N GLN A 49 4.17 -13.15 -16.96
CA GLN A 49 4.28 -13.29 -18.42
C GLN A 49 3.06 -14.04 -18.95
N VAL A 50 2.39 -13.43 -19.94
CA VAL A 50 1.29 -14.05 -20.70
C VAL A 50 1.63 -13.97 -22.18
N GLY A 51 1.88 -15.13 -22.79
CA GLY A 51 2.40 -15.18 -24.16
C GLY A 51 3.76 -14.47 -24.28
N SER A 52 3.82 -13.42 -25.09
CA SER A 52 5.00 -12.58 -25.24
C SER A 52 4.98 -11.30 -24.39
N ASN A 53 3.87 -11.02 -23.72
CA ASN A 53 3.68 -9.81 -22.92
C ASN A 53 4.07 -10.05 -21.47
N VAL A 54 4.64 -9.03 -20.81
CA VAL A 54 5.01 -9.04 -19.39
C VAL A 54 4.32 -7.88 -18.69
N TYR A 55 3.63 -8.16 -17.60
CA TYR A 55 2.83 -7.22 -16.81
C TYR A 55 3.39 -7.08 -15.41
N TYR A 56 3.55 -5.84 -14.93
CA TYR A 56 4.18 -5.49 -13.65
C TYR A 56 3.20 -4.82 -12.66
N SER A 57 2.00 -4.51 -13.08
CA SER A 57 1.04 -3.73 -12.26
C SER A 57 -0.34 -4.37 -12.24
N ALA A 58 -1.12 -4.02 -11.21
CA ALA A 58 -2.51 -4.39 -11.13
C ALA A 58 -3.29 -3.89 -12.35
N GLY A 59 -4.20 -4.72 -12.84
CA GLY A 59 -5.01 -4.35 -14.00
C GLY A 59 -5.73 -5.55 -14.62
N LEU A 60 -6.56 -5.25 -15.62
CA LEU A 60 -7.20 -6.24 -16.46
C LEU A 60 -6.55 -6.18 -17.85
N TYR A 61 -5.94 -7.27 -18.27
CA TYR A 61 -5.21 -7.39 -19.53
C TYR A 61 -5.88 -8.40 -20.44
N VAL A 62 -5.86 -8.13 -21.74
CA VAL A 62 -6.46 -9.00 -22.75
C VAL A 62 -5.39 -9.32 -23.79
N ASP A 63 -5.03 -10.59 -23.89
CA ASP A 63 -4.04 -11.10 -24.84
C ASP A 63 -4.73 -11.99 -25.87
N SER A 64 -4.27 -11.89 -27.12
CA SER A 64 -4.68 -12.79 -28.21
C SER A 64 -3.48 -13.62 -28.65
N LEU A 65 -3.59 -14.94 -28.46
CA LEU A 65 -2.56 -15.88 -28.84
C LEU A 65 -3.03 -16.67 -30.05
N VAL A 66 -2.22 -16.65 -31.14
CA VAL A 66 -2.50 -17.41 -32.36
C VAL A 66 -2.24 -18.90 -32.07
N ALA A 67 -3.27 -19.72 -32.18
CA ALA A 67 -3.13 -21.16 -32.03
C ALA A 67 -2.70 -21.81 -33.35
N ALA A 68 -2.06 -22.98 -33.30
CA ALA A 68 -1.57 -23.71 -34.47
C ALA A 68 -2.68 -24.10 -35.48
N ASN A 69 -3.94 -24.08 -35.05
CA ASN A 69 -5.12 -24.34 -35.88
C ASN A 69 -5.71 -23.08 -36.55
N GLY A 70 -5.05 -21.90 -36.35
CA GLY A 70 -5.47 -20.61 -36.89
C GLY A 70 -6.63 -19.92 -36.16
N CYS A 71 -7.11 -20.48 -35.03
CA CYS A 71 -8.09 -19.81 -34.18
C CYS A 71 -7.38 -19.07 -33.06
N ASP A 72 -7.62 -17.78 -32.92
CA ASP A 72 -7.06 -17.00 -31.80
C ASP A 72 -7.63 -17.44 -30.48
N SER A 73 -6.74 -17.62 -29.49
CA SER A 73 -7.13 -17.81 -28.10
C SER A 73 -7.06 -16.50 -27.36
N VAL A 74 -8.18 -16.02 -26.85
CA VAL A 74 -8.24 -14.82 -26.02
C VAL A 74 -8.01 -15.21 -24.56
N ILE A 75 -7.05 -14.55 -23.90
CA ILE A 75 -6.75 -14.69 -22.49
C ILE A 75 -7.06 -13.37 -21.81
N ASN A 76 -7.98 -13.40 -20.84
CA ASN A 76 -8.25 -12.29 -19.94
C ASN A 76 -7.46 -12.53 -18.66
N THR A 77 -6.52 -11.65 -18.35
CA THR A 77 -5.69 -11.77 -17.16
C THR A 77 -6.01 -10.63 -16.21
N GLN A 78 -6.54 -10.95 -15.03
CA GLN A 78 -6.67 -10.01 -13.93
C GLN A 78 -5.44 -10.14 -13.04
N ILE A 79 -4.73 -9.04 -12.83
CA ILE A 79 -3.61 -8.96 -11.90
C ILE A 79 -4.02 -8.09 -10.73
N ASN A 80 -3.89 -8.62 -9.53
CA ASN A 80 -4.01 -7.89 -8.29
C ASN A 80 -2.61 -7.74 -7.69
N THR A 81 -2.32 -6.59 -7.12
CA THR A 81 -1.10 -6.41 -6.35
C THR A 81 -1.45 -6.48 -4.87
N TYR A 82 -0.79 -7.39 -4.16
CA TYR A 82 -0.85 -7.40 -2.71
C TYR A 82 0.30 -6.55 -2.18
N SER A 83 -0.01 -5.47 -1.54
CA SER A 83 0.95 -4.87 -0.62
C SER A 83 0.94 -5.70 0.68
N GLN A 84 1.54 -6.87 0.66
CA GLN A 84 1.89 -7.59 1.89
C GLN A 84 3.16 -6.96 2.49
N TYR A 85 3.11 -5.68 2.74
CA TYR A 85 4.04 -5.13 3.69
C TYR A 85 3.47 -5.44 5.07
N ASN A 86 4.05 -6.46 5.74
CA ASN A 86 3.74 -6.70 7.14
C ASN A 86 4.09 -5.43 7.90
N SER A 87 3.10 -4.86 8.56
CA SER A 87 3.35 -3.77 9.48
C SER A 87 4.23 -4.25 10.63
N ILE A 88 5.22 -3.44 10.99
CA ILE A 88 6.07 -3.64 12.16
C ILE A 88 5.63 -2.59 13.18
N TYR A 89 5.41 -3.03 14.40
CA TYR A 89 5.08 -2.15 15.51
C TYR A 89 6.31 -1.97 16.39
N GLY A 90 6.57 -0.74 16.83
CA GLY A 90 7.75 -0.41 17.61
C GLY A 90 7.63 0.90 18.39
N GLY A 91 8.77 1.34 18.95
CA GLY A 91 8.80 2.43 19.91
C GLY A 91 8.37 1.96 21.30
N ILE A 92 8.06 2.88 22.20
CA ILE A 92 7.46 2.55 23.49
C ILE A 92 6.01 2.10 23.29
N LEU A 93 5.61 1.00 23.95
CA LEU A 93 4.31 0.37 23.73
C LEU A 93 3.14 1.29 24.13
N ASP A 94 3.22 1.88 25.31
CA ASP A 94 2.18 2.75 25.87
C ASP A 94 2.74 3.67 26.97
N ASN A 95 1.93 4.56 27.49
CA ASN A 95 2.31 5.54 28.51
C ASN A 95 2.49 4.95 29.92
N THR A 96 2.28 3.65 30.12
CA THR A 96 2.51 2.97 31.40
C THR A 96 3.93 2.43 31.53
N VAL A 97 4.69 2.36 30.40
CA VAL A 97 6.07 1.93 30.40
C VAL A 97 6.95 3.08 30.89
N GLY A 98 7.64 2.85 32.00
CA GLY A 98 8.50 3.88 32.62
C GLY A 98 7.69 4.95 33.36
N GLY A 99 8.16 6.18 33.29
CA GLY A 99 7.50 7.34 33.91
C GLY A 99 7.38 8.50 32.93
N GLY A 100 6.47 9.43 33.21
CA GLY A 100 6.29 10.57 32.32
C GLY A 100 5.21 11.54 32.79
N GLY A 101 4.77 12.38 31.87
CA GLY A 101 3.71 13.35 32.08
C GLY A 101 3.40 14.15 30.83
N TYR A 102 2.35 14.92 30.87
CA TYR A 102 1.91 15.74 29.75
C TYR A 102 2.84 16.93 29.51
N TYR A 103 3.07 17.24 28.24
CA TYR A 103 3.99 18.28 27.80
C TYR A 103 3.45 19.01 26.58
N THR A 104 3.69 20.31 26.50
CA THR A 104 3.14 21.20 25.45
C THR A 104 4.20 21.80 24.51
N GLY A 105 5.44 21.35 24.56
CA GLY A 105 6.50 21.90 23.72
C GLY A 105 6.60 21.24 22.36
N ASP A 106 7.18 21.96 21.41
CA ASP A 106 7.61 21.43 20.11
C ASP A 106 8.82 20.52 20.30
N GLN A 107 8.57 19.22 20.27
CA GLN A 107 9.58 18.17 20.40
C GLN A 107 9.23 17.02 19.46
N HIS A 108 10.24 16.25 19.08
CA HIS A 108 10.09 15.18 18.10
C HIS A 108 10.97 13.97 18.42
N LEU A 109 10.59 12.84 17.84
CA LEU A 109 11.44 11.67 17.71
C LEU A 109 12.29 11.83 16.46
N ILE A 110 13.56 11.44 16.56
CA ILE A 110 14.50 11.45 15.43
C ILE A 110 14.61 10.05 14.87
N LEU A 111 14.42 9.90 13.56
CA LEU A 111 14.35 8.62 12.87
C LEU A 111 15.38 8.53 11.75
N ASP A 112 16.01 7.35 11.65
CA ASP A 112 16.74 6.93 10.46
C ASP A 112 15.89 5.94 9.68
N CYS A 113 15.74 6.16 8.39
CA CYS A 113 14.95 5.35 7.46
C CYS A 113 15.89 4.61 6.50
N TYR A 114 15.90 3.27 6.54
CA TYR A 114 16.83 2.45 5.77
C TYR A 114 16.34 2.12 4.37
N VAL A 115 15.01 2.00 4.23
CA VAL A 115 14.31 1.80 2.95
C VAL A 115 13.07 2.67 2.94
N PRO A 116 12.54 3.09 1.79
CA PRO A 116 11.32 3.88 1.75
C PRO A 116 10.21 3.23 2.60
N THR A 117 9.69 3.97 3.58
CA THR A 117 8.83 3.45 4.65
C THR A 117 7.65 4.38 4.86
N GLU A 118 6.47 3.83 5.09
CA GLU A 118 5.29 4.56 5.51
C GLU A 118 5.11 4.43 7.03
N ILE A 119 5.00 5.56 7.73
CA ILE A 119 4.51 5.61 9.11
C ILE A 119 2.99 5.61 9.04
N VAL A 120 2.38 4.45 9.32
CA VAL A 120 0.94 4.22 9.12
C VAL A 120 0.11 4.87 10.21
N SER A 121 0.44 4.55 11.46
CA SER A 121 -0.32 4.99 12.63
C SER A 121 0.54 5.03 13.89
N ALA A 122 0.05 5.74 14.90
CA ALA A 122 0.61 5.72 16.25
C ALA A 122 -0.48 5.98 17.29
N THR A 123 -0.23 5.58 18.53
CA THR A 123 -1.05 5.99 19.67
C THR A 123 -0.45 7.24 20.30
N VAL A 124 -1.29 8.23 20.58
CA VAL A 124 -0.93 9.43 21.37
C VAL A 124 -1.86 9.55 22.55
N TYR A 125 -1.37 10.14 23.64
CA TYR A 125 -2.18 10.35 24.87
C TYR A 125 -2.33 11.84 25.10
N SER A 126 -3.57 12.34 25.12
CA SER A 126 -3.91 13.75 25.28
C SER A 126 -4.41 14.06 26.68
N ASP A 127 -4.03 15.21 27.23
CA ASP A 127 -4.59 15.82 28.45
C ASP A 127 -5.80 16.68 28.05
N GLY A 128 -6.95 16.04 27.99
CA GLY A 128 -8.19 16.67 27.56
C GLY A 128 -8.42 16.69 26.04
N ASN A 129 -9.56 17.28 25.67
CA ASN A 129 -9.95 17.42 24.27
C ASN A 129 -9.19 18.58 23.62
N THR A 130 -8.51 18.30 22.52
CA THR A 130 -7.69 19.30 21.82
C THR A 130 -7.56 18.99 20.34
N ILE A 131 -6.96 19.91 19.58
CA ILE A 131 -6.62 19.70 18.16
C ILE A 131 -5.10 19.77 18.05
N TYR A 132 -4.52 18.75 17.44
CA TYR A 132 -3.09 18.70 17.12
C TYR A 132 -2.85 18.51 15.65
N GLU A 133 -1.83 19.15 15.14
CA GLU A 133 -1.21 18.91 13.85
C GLU A 133 0.06 18.10 14.09
N PHE A 134 0.09 16.88 13.55
CA PHE A 134 1.25 16.01 13.55
C PHE A 134 1.99 16.17 12.24
N GLU A 135 3.32 16.15 12.28
CA GLU A 135 4.14 16.34 11.10
C GLU A 135 5.38 15.46 11.08
N LEU A 136 5.81 15.13 9.87
CA LEU A 136 7.10 14.55 9.55
C LEU A 136 7.93 15.62 8.84
N ARG A 137 9.13 15.89 9.34
CA ARG A 137 10.09 16.85 8.76
C ARG A 137 11.34 16.11 8.26
N ASP A 138 12.02 16.72 7.31
CA ASP A 138 13.38 16.32 6.94
C ASP A 138 14.41 16.89 7.94
N ASN A 139 15.68 16.49 7.77
CA ASN A 139 16.80 16.95 8.61
C ASN A 139 17.15 18.45 8.45
N ASN A 140 16.46 19.20 7.61
CA ASN A 140 16.58 20.64 7.48
C ASN A 140 15.38 21.36 8.13
N GLY A 141 14.44 20.60 8.72
CA GLY A 141 13.22 21.13 9.32
C GLY A 141 12.10 21.43 8.31
N ASN A 142 12.19 20.97 7.05
CA ASN A 142 11.11 21.14 6.09
C ASN A 142 10.05 20.07 6.31
N THR A 143 8.78 20.46 6.38
CA THR A 143 7.65 19.53 6.51
C THR A 143 7.51 18.72 5.21
N LEU A 144 7.58 17.39 5.34
CA LEU A 144 7.36 16.41 4.28
C LEU A 144 5.89 15.96 4.21
N ALA A 145 5.27 15.81 5.39
CA ALA A 145 3.87 15.42 5.52
C ALA A 145 3.30 15.95 6.84
N ASP A 146 2.01 16.24 6.84
CA ASP A 146 1.27 16.68 8.02
C ASP A 146 -0.16 16.14 8.04
N THR A 147 -0.76 16.10 9.22
CA THR A 147 -2.17 15.75 9.41
C THR A 147 -2.71 16.37 10.70
N ILE A 148 -4.00 16.74 10.68
CA ILE A 148 -4.67 17.38 11.82
C ILE A 148 -5.65 16.40 12.45
N TYR A 149 -5.58 16.27 13.78
CA TYR A 149 -6.47 15.43 14.58
C TYR A 149 -7.18 16.20 15.70
N ALA A 150 -8.48 15.95 15.82
CA ALA A 150 -9.22 16.30 17.03
C ALA A 150 -9.08 15.13 18.02
N LEU A 151 -8.33 15.34 19.09
CA LEU A 151 -8.06 14.37 20.12
C LEU A 151 -9.09 14.47 21.25
N VAL A 152 -9.38 13.33 21.88
CA VAL A 152 -10.13 13.25 23.14
C VAL A 152 -9.18 12.99 24.30
N ASP A 153 -9.64 13.20 25.54
CA ASP A 153 -8.87 12.90 26.72
C ASP A 153 -8.42 11.44 26.76
N GLY A 154 -7.15 11.19 27.08
CA GLY A 154 -6.55 9.87 27.14
C GLY A 154 -5.98 9.37 25.79
N ALA A 155 -6.11 8.08 25.53
CA ALA A 155 -5.50 7.41 24.38
C ALA A 155 -6.26 7.67 23.07
N ASN A 156 -5.53 8.04 22.03
CA ASN A 156 -6.02 8.25 20.67
C ASN A 156 -5.14 7.50 19.68
N LEU A 157 -5.74 6.67 18.84
CA LEU A 157 -5.06 6.13 17.66
C LEU A 157 -5.12 7.18 16.55
N VAL A 158 -3.98 7.65 16.08
CA VAL A 158 -3.85 8.59 14.96
C VAL A 158 -3.31 7.87 13.74
N THR A 159 -4.01 8.00 12.61
CA THR A 159 -3.55 7.50 11.33
C THR A 159 -2.73 8.59 10.66
N LEU A 160 -1.47 8.33 10.38
CA LEU A 160 -0.54 9.31 9.84
C LEU A 160 -0.41 9.17 8.32
N ASN A 161 -0.15 7.96 7.83
CA ASN A 161 0.14 7.64 6.42
C ASN A 161 1.26 8.54 5.84
N PHE A 162 2.32 8.75 6.63
CA PHE A 162 3.44 9.60 6.24
C PHE A 162 4.48 8.77 5.49
N GLU A 163 4.70 9.11 4.23
CA GLU A 163 5.76 8.52 3.42
C GLU A 163 7.12 9.12 3.81
N MET A 164 8.06 8.26 4.18
CA MET A 164 9.41 8.64 4.60
C MET A 164 10.40 8.00 3.63
N PRO A 165 11.15 8.79 2.84
CA PRO A 165 12.18 8.26 1.94
C PRO A 165 13.35 7.70 2.75
N ALA A 166 14.21 6.88 2.13
CA ALA A 166 15.45 6.45 2.77
C ALA A 166 16.34 7.67 3.07
N GLY A 167 16.87 7.74 4.29
CA GLY A 167 17.67 8.88 4.78
C GLY A 167 17.82 8.86 6.29
N THR A 168 18.39 9.93 6.85
CA THR A 168 18.65 10.05 8.29
C THR A 168 18.08 11.33 8.86
N ASP A 169 17.92 11.33 10.19
CA ASP A 169 17.53 12.50 10.98
C ASP A 169 16.16 13.10 10.59
N PHE A 170 15.20 12.26 10.20
CA PHE A 170 13.81 12.68 10.07
C PHE A 170 13.22 12.97 11.44
N GLU A 171 12.34 13.95 11.50
CA GLU A 171 11.71 14.41 12.73
C GLU A 171 10.20 14.11 12.72
N LEU A 172 9.74 13.18 13.58
CA LEU A 172 8.32 12.93 13.80
C LEU A 172 7.85 13.66 15.05
N GLY A 173 6.99 14.65 14.87
CA GLY A 173 6.61 15.54 15.94
C GLY A 173 5.26 16.20 15.77
N VAL A 174 5.13 17.34 16.44
CA VAL A 174 3.94 18.20 16.38
C VAL A 174 4.30 19.54 15.77
N SER A 175 3.36 20.14 15.05
CA SER A 175 3.54 21.50 14.54
C SER A 175 3.62 22.49 15.71
N PRO A 176 4.54 23.47 15.66
CA PRO A 176 4.64 24.53 16.66
C PRO A 176 3.34 25.32 16.87
N ALA A 177 2.44 25.28 15.88
CA ALA A 177 1.14 25.95 15.97
C ALA A 177 0.11 25.20 16.84
N SER A 178 0.37 23.95 17.24
CA SER A 178 -0.58 23.01 17.89
C SER A 178 -0.58 23.06 19.42
N ASN A 179 -0.33 24.19 20.04
CA ASN A 179 -0.09 24.28 21.49
C ASN A 179 -1.37 24.41 22.35
N PHE A 180 -2.31 23.49 22.26
CA PHE A 180 -3.51 23.51 23.09
C PHE A 180 -3.72 22.19 23.83
N GLY A 181 -3.24 22.09 25.07
CA GLY A 181 -3.24 20.88 25.88
C GLY A 181 -1.90 20.14 25.81
N GLY A 182 -1.70 19.14 26.66
CA GLY A 182 -0.47 18.35 26.70
C GLY A 182 -0.61 17.02 25.98
N LEU A 183 0.46 16.59 25.30
CA LEU A 183 0.64 15.21 24.92
C LEU A 183 1.58 14.51 25.91
N TYR A 184 1.28 13.24 26.23
CA TYR A 184 2.11 12.49 27.17
C TYR A 184 3.49 12.20 26.54
N ARG A 185 4.53 12.39 27.35
CA ARG A 185 5.90 12.01 27.06
C ARG A 185 6.50 11.19 28.20
N ASN A 186 7.42 10.29 27.91
CA ASN A 186 8.22 9.65 28.93
C ASN A 186 9.44 10.50 29.30
N ASN A 187 9.78 10.48 30.59
CA ASN A 187 11.02 11.04 31.14
C ASN A 187 11.79 10.02 31.99
N ALA A 188 11.38 8.76 31.92
CA ALA A 188 12.04 7.61 32.53
C ALA A 188 11.70 6.34 31.76
N GLY A 189 12.60 5.35 31.78
CA GLY A 189 12.40 4.08 31.09
C GLY A 189 12.62 4.16 29.56
N VAL A 190 13.25 5.21 29.09
CA VAL A 190 13.60 5.41 27.69
C VAL A 190 14.92 4.71 27.39
N SER A 191 15.03 4.02 26.24
CA SER A 191 16.24 3.32 25.83
C SER A 191 16.35 3.29 24.30
N PHE A 192 16.91 4.32 23.72
CA PHE A 192 17.21 4.36 22.29
C PHE A 192 18.36 3.42 21.92
N PRO A 193 18.42 2.88 20.68
CA PRO A 193 17.42 3.05 19.63
C PRO A 193 16.21 2.12 19.78
N TYR A 194 15.10 2.47 19.12
CA TYR A 194 13.94 1.60 18.93
C TYR A 194 13.86 1.18 17.47
N ASP A 195 14.13 -0.10 17.18
CA ASP A 195 14.24 -0.60 15.82
C ASP A 195 12.91 -1.12 15.27
N PHE A 196 12.68 -0.83 13.99
CA PHE A 196 11.58 -1.37 13.16
C PHE A 196 12.15 -2.35 12.12
N GLY A 197 12.96 -3.29 12.56
CA GLY A 197 13.62 -4.27 11.72
C GLY A 197 14.53 -3.61 10.69
N ASN A 198 14.33 -3.92 9.42
CA ASN A 198 15.08 -3.34 8.31
C ASN A 198 14.44 -2.07 7.71
N LEU A 199 13.38 -1.55 8.30
CA LEU A 199 12.67 -0.38 7.78
C LEU A 199 13.30 0.92 8.28
N ALA A 200 13.34 1.10 9.59
CA ALA A 200 13.74 2.34 10.23
C ALA A 200 14.16 2.10 11.68
N SER A 201 14.72 3.13 12.31
CA SER A 201 15.01 3.17 13.75
C SER A 201 14.74 4.55 14.32
N ILE A 202 14.15 4.63 15.52
CA ILE A 202 14.11 5.86 16.29
C ILE A 202 15.42 5.92 17.06
N THR A 203 16.29 6.85 16.71
CA THR A 203 17.67 6.93 17.21
C THR A 203 17.79 7.77 18.48
N GLN A 204 16.94 8.79 18.61
CA GLN A 204 16.93 9.72 19.74
C GLN A 204 15.66 10.59 19.73
N SER A 205 15.59 11.54 20.64
CA SER A 205 14.61 12.64 20.62
C SER A 205 15.29 13.99 20.46
N SER A 206 14.50 15.03 20.15
CA SER A 206 14.99 16.41 20.01
C SER A 206 15.33 17.10 21.33
N ALA A 207 15.15 16.44 22.49
CA ALA A 207 15.47 17.01 23.78
C ALA A 207 16.98 17.28 23.95
N GLN A 208 17.34 18.30 24.69
CA GLN A 208 18.75 18.62 24.97
C GLN A 208 19.50 17.50 25.71
N GLN A 209 18.76 16.62 26.41
CA GLN A 209 19.26 15.40 27.07
C GLN A 209 18.70 14.21 26.30
N PHE A 210 19.30 13.84 25.21
CA PHE A 210 18.80 12.95 24.17
C PHE A 210 18.29 11.58 24.65
N GLY A 211 18.84 11.02 25.72
CA GLY A 211 18.50 9.69 26.20
C GLY A 211 17.35 9.63 27.20
N ASP A 212 16.88 10.77 27.71
CA ASP A 212 15.98 10.80 28.87
C ASP A 212 14.51 10.95 28.52
N TYR A 213 14.19 11.36 27.28
CA TYR A 213 12.84 11.70 26.90
C TYR A 213 12.41 10.99 25.63
N TYR A 214 11.13 10.49 25.64
CA TYR A 214 10.47 9.94 24.46
C TYR A 214 9.17 10.69 24.22
N TYR A 215 9.00 11.28 23.02
CA TYR A 215 7.91 12.21 22.75
C TYR A 215 6.82 11.58 21.91
N PHE A 216 5.67 11.56 22.44
CA PHE A 216 4.29 11.56 22.00
C PHE A 216 3.79 10.30 21.30
N PHE A 217 4.59 9.59 20.48
CA PHE A 217 4.10 8.55 19.59
C PHE A 217 4.43 7.16 20.12
N TYR A 218 3.41 6.43 20.53
CA TYR A 218 3.50 5.10 21.13
C TYR A 218 3.01 4.04 20.16
N ASN A 219 3.54 2.81 20.26
CA ASN A 219 3.14 1.68 19.43
C ASN A 219 3.02 2.07 17.96
N ILE A 220 4.07 2.67 17.43
CA ILE A 220 4.11 3.17 16.05
C ILE A 220 4.04 2.00 15.10
N GLU A 221 3.14 2.10 14.12
CA GLU A 221 3.01 1.14 13.03
C GLU A 221 3.75 1.67 11.80
N MET A 222 4.70 0.87 11.30
CA MET A 222 5.44 1.16 10.07
C MET A 222 5.34 0.01 9.09
N ARG A 223 5.37 0.32 7.80
CA ARG A 223 5.50 -0.67 6.72
C ARG A 223 6.39 -0.13 5.61
N ALA A 224 6.97 -1.03 4.80
CA ALA A 224 7.69 -0.58 3.61
C ALA A 224 6.74 0.18 2.67
N SER A 225 7.21 1.30 2.12
CA SER A 225 6.42 2.08 1.17
C SER A 225 6.35 1.38 -0.19
N SER A 226 5.18 1.48 -0.84
CA SER A 226 5.00 1.04 -2.23
C SER A 226 5.37 2.12 -3.24
N ALA A 227 5.72 3.32 -2.77
CA ALA A 227 6.08 4.41 -3.67
C ALA A 227 7.37 4.07 -4.44
N PRO A 228 7.41 4.25 -5.76
CA PRO A 228 8.66 4.15 -6.51
C PRO A 228 9.64 5.22 -6.02
N ALA A 229 10.89 4.80 -5.82
CA ALA A 229 11.99 5.69 -5.45
C ALA A 229 12.26 6.75 -6.53
#